data_96388738d09b2ade4ea6a22c9be26108
#
_entry.id   96388738d09b2ade4ea6a22c9be26108
#
_cell.length_a   1.000
_cell.length_b   1.000
_cell.length_c   1.000
_cell.angle_alpha   90.00
_cell.angle_beta   90.00
_cell.angle_gamma   90.00
#
_symmetry.space_group_name_H-M   'P 1'
#
loop_
_entity.id
_entity.type
_entity.pdbx_description
1 polymer ?
#
loop_
_entity_poly.entity_id
_entity_poly.type
_entity_poly.pdbx_seq_one_letter_code
_entity_poly.pdbx_strand_id
1 'polypeptide(L)'
;NIVFHIESISFANNGIYEQNTGWNYYQSSNQSFYIFEDIMFSDNIDVQLEDVIGAFKNNLCVGWINIDPDGYTAVPVMGIEDALYPNYMEEGDIPNFKIYDHSENNFFSLNSPIDNEFPPWSENEYYIIDGTTFAIVYGCTNSEACNFNEYANSDDGSCLDNDCLDECGGDAVIDDCGICNGGN
;
A
#
# COMPACT_ATOMS: atom_id res chain seq x y z
N ASN A 1 -18.39 -2.77 -21.94
CA ASN A 1 -17.31 -2.01 -22.61
C ASN A 1 -16.43 -1.43 -21.51
N ILE A 2 -15.31 -2.12 -21.23
CA ILE A 2 -14.29 -1.60 -20.31
C ILE A 2 -13.53 -0.54 -21.11
N VAL A 3 -13.67 0.72 -20.73
CA VAL A 3 -12.94 1.84 -21.32
C VAL A 3 -11.74 2.11 -20.42
N PHE A 4 -10.57 1.69 -20.86
CA PHE A 4 -9.32 2.10 -20.21
C PHE A 4 -9.06 3.58 -20.52
N HIS A 5 -9.07 4.43 -19.51
CA HIS A 5 -8.55 5.78 -19.62
C HIS A 5 -7.02 5.71 -19.43
N ILE A 6 -6.31 5.78 -20.54
CA ILE A 6 -4.85 5.90 -20.54
C ILE A 6 -4.51 7.38 -20.75
N GLU A 7 -4.34 8.12 -19.67
CA GLU A 7 -3.74 9.45 -19.73
C GLU A 7 -2.22 9.35 -19.53
N SER A 8 -1.50 9.77 -20.56
CA SER A 8 -0.05 9.97 -20.67
C SER A 8 0.88 8.76 -20.41
N ILE A 9 0.98 7.88 -21.41
CA ILE A 9 2.13 6.98 -21.55
C ILE A 9 3.26 7.75 -22.24
N SER A 10 4.30 8.11 -21.49
CA SER A 10 5.55 8.60 -22.05
C SER A 10 6.47 7.41 -22.28
N PHE A 11 6.68 7.03 -23.55
CA PHE A 11 7.64 5.99 -23.93
C PHE A 11 9.08 6.55 -23.88
N ALA A 12 9.70 6.58 -22.70
CA ALA A 12 11.14 6.72 -22.58
C ALA A 12 11.76 5.32 -22.48
N ASN A 13 12.47 4.89 -23.50
CA ASN A 13 13.21 3.62 -23.58
C ASN A 13 12.36 2.33 -23.50
N ASN A 14 11.19 2.29 -24.13
CA ASN A 14 10.28 1.12 -24.14
C ASN A 14 9.70 0.70 -22.77
N GLY A 15 9.88 1.45 -21.71
CA GLY A 15 9.25 1.23 -20.43
C GLY A 15 7.92 1.96 -20.28
N ILE A 16 7.00 1.40 -19.50
CA ILE A 16 5.74 2.03 -19.10
C ILE A 16 6.00 2.74 -17.78
N TYR A 17 6.02 4.09 -17.83
CA TYR A 17 6.47 4.95 -16.74
C TYR A 17 5.30 5.73 -16.12
N GLU A 18 5.18 5.68 -14.79
CA GLU A 18 4.25 6.49 -14.01
C GLU A 18 4.98 7.73 -13.45
N GLN A 19 4.42 8.93 -13.68
CA GLN A 19 5.12 10.20 -13.47
C GLN A 19 5.27 10.61 -12.01
N ASN A 20 4.25 10.35 -11.18
CA ASN A 20 4.24 10.79 -9.78
C ASN A 20 5.08 9.86 -8.89
N THR A 21 4.99 8.56 -9.14
CA THR A 21 5.69 7.55 -8.34
C THR A 21 7.11 7.26 -8.82
N GLY A 22 7.39 7.52 -10.09
CA GLY A 22 8.61 7.06 -10.76
C GLY A 22 8.62 5.56 -11.07
N TRP A 23 7.50 4.86 -10.87
CA TRP A 23 7.40 3.43 -11.17
C TRP A 23 7.50 3.20 -12.67
N ASN A 24 8.27 2.20 -13.03
CA ASN A 24 8.53 1.88 -14.42
C ASN A 24 8.64 0.36 -14.59
N TYR A 25 7.95 -0.18 -15.59
CA TYR A 25 8.11 -1.57 -15.98
C TYR A 25 8.11 -1.70 -17.51
N TYR A 26 8.62 -2.82 -18.00
CA TYR A 26 8.61 -3.17 -19.41
C TYR A 26 7.59 -4.27 -19.64
N GLN A 27 6.84 -4.14 -20.73
CA GLN A 27 5.89 -5.15 -21.11
C GLN A 27 6.61 -6.47 -21.43
N SER A 28 6.20 -7.55 -20.77
CA SER A 28 6.62 -8.91 -21.04
C SER A 28 5.48 -9.69 -21.73
N SER A 29 5.84 -10.68 -22.53
CA SER A 29 4.86 -11.65 -23.05
C SER A 29 4.36 -12.58 -21.93
N ASN A 30 5.17 -12.79 -20.90
CA ASN A 30 4.84 -13.58 -19.72
C ASN A 30 4.25 -12.63 -18.67
N GLN A 31 2.95 -12.68 -18.48
CA GLN A 31 2.26 -11.79 -17.54
C GLN A 31 1.06 -12.50 -16.90
N SER A 32 0.66 -12.00 -15.77
CA SER A 32 -0.57 -12.36 -15.08
C SER A 32 -1.28 -11.12 -14.59
N PHE A 33 -2.53 -11.25 -14.18
CA PHE A 33 -3.30 -10.13 -13.66
C PHE A 33 -3.84 -10.46 -12.27
N TYR A 34 -3.65 -9.52 -11.36
CA TYR A 34 -4.26 -9.54 -10.04
C TYR A 34 -5.41 -8.54 -10.05
N ILE A 35 -6.62 -9.04 -9.91
CA ILE A 35 -7.87 -8.29 -10.10
C ILE A 35 -8.45 -8.05 -8.72
N PHE A 36 -8.29 -6.83 -8.22
CA PHE A 36 -8.82 -6.41 -6.94
C PHE A 36 -10.29 -6.04 -7.09
N GLU A 37 -11.15 -6.61 -6.25
CA GLU A 37 -12.57 -6.31 -6.23
C GLU A 37 -12.83 -4.95 -5.60
N ASP A 38 -12.12 -4.66 -4.49
CA ASP A 38 -12.27 -3.44 -3.75
C ASP A 38 -10.94 -3.08 -3.05
N ILE A 39 -10.57 -1.81 -3.08
CA ILE A 39 -9.36 -1.29 -2.44
C ILE A 39 -9.74 -0.06 -1.63
N MET A 40 -9.33 -0.02 -0.36
CA MET A 40 -9.60 1.09 0.56
C MET A 40 -8.37 1.46 1.38
N PHE A 41 -8.26 2.72 1.80
CA PHE A 41 -7.27 3.13 2.80
C PHE A 41 -7.71 2.75 4.22
N SER A 42 -9.01 2.92 4.50
CA SER A 42 -9.65 2.49 5.76
C SER A 42 -11.16 2.35 5.54
N ASP A 43 -11.90 1.91 6.57
CA ASP A 43 -13.36 1.75 6.52
C ASP A 43 -14.13 3.02 6.10
N ASN A 44 -13.49 4.19 6.10
CA ASN A 44 -14.11 5.48 5.80
C ASN A 44 -13.33 6.31 4.76
N ILE A 45 -12.27 5.78 4.19
CA ILE A 45 -11.43 6.49 3.21
C ILE A 45 -11.28 5.61 1.98
N ASP A 46 -12.00 6.00 0.93
CA ASP A 46 -11.96 5.34 -0.36
C ASP A 46 -10.75 5.79 -1.16
N VAL A 47 -10.28 4.92 -2.04
CA VAL A 47 -9.31 5.26 -3.08
C VAL A 47 -9.94 6.20 -4.11
N GLN A 48 -9.10 6.96 -4.81
CA GLN A 48 -9.51 7.92 -5.83
C GLN A 48 -8.99 7.52 -7.21
N LEU A 49 -9.57 8.07 -8.26
CA LEU A 49 -9.21 7.74 -9.65
C LEU A 49 -7.73 8.06 -9.99
N GLU A 50 -7.15 9.05 -9.33
CA GLU A 50 -5.74 9.44 -9.53
C GLU A 50 -4.76 8.56 -8.77
N ASP A 51 -5.24 7.69 -7.87
CA ASP A 51 -4.39 6.78 -7.13
C ASP A 51 -3.87 5.67 -8.03
N VAL A 52 -2.67 5.20 -7.72
CA VAL A 52 -1.97 4.21 -8.54
C VAL A 52 -1.62 3.00 -7.70
N ILE A 53 -1.92 1.82 -8.21
CA ILE A 53 -1.47 0.56 -7.62
C ILE A 53 -0.33 -0.04 -8.44
N GLY A 54 0.75 -0.43 -7.75
CA GLY A 54 1.92 -1.08 -8.34
C GLY A 54 2.16 -2.46 -7.75
N ALA A 55 2.60 -3.38 -8.61
CA ALA A 55 3.08 -4.71 -8.25
C ALA A 55 4.61 -4.74 -8.24
N PHE A 56 5.18 -5.46 -7.27
CA PHE A 56 6.62 -5.50 -7.06
C PHE A 56 7.13 -6.92 -6.78
N LYS A 57 8.27 -7.26 -7.40
CA LYS A 57 9.14 -8.33 -6.92
C LYS A 57 10.25 -7.67 -6.09
N ASN A 58 10.22 -7.84 -4.77
CA ASN A 58 11.04 -7.06 -3.83
C ASN A 58 10.81 -5.53 -4.02
N ASN A 59 11.81 -4.81 -4.53
CA ASN A 59 11.74 -3.37 -4.80
C ASN A 59 11.63 -3.03 -6.30
N LEU A 60 11.59 -4.03 -7.18
CA LEU A 60 11.46 -3.83 -8.61
C LEU A 60 9.98 -3.75 -8.97
N CYS A 61 9.56 -2.65 -9.57
CA CYS A 61 8.22 -2.55 -10.15
C CYS A 61 8.11 -3.48 -11.35
N VAL A 62 7.12 -4.37 -11.31
CA VAL A 62 6.83 -5.35 -12.37
C VAL A 62 5.47 -5.13 -13.00
N GLY A 63 4.77 -4.07 -12.64
CA GLY A 63 3.51 -3.63 -13.21
C GLY A 63 2.86 -2.54 -12.38
N TRP A 64 2.03 -1.71 -12.99
CA TRP A 64 1.22 -0.70 -12.31
C TRP A 64 0.02 -0.29 -13.16
N ILE A 65 -1.00 0.28 -12.52
CA ILE A 65 -2.19 0.85 -13.16
C ILE A 65 -2.83 1.89 -12.25
N ASN A 66 -3.60 2.84 -12.82
CA ASN A 66 -4.49 3.68 -12.03
C ASN A 66 -5.63 2.84 -11.45
N ILE A 67 -6.06 3.17 -10.25
CA ILE A 67 -7.15 2.47 -9.58
C ILE A 67 -8.48 2.90 -10.22
N ASP A 68 -9.40 1.94 -10.36
CA ASP A 68 -10.80 2.22 -10.69
C ASP A 68 -11.60 2.19 -9.36
N PRO A 69 -12.00 3.34 -8.80
CA PRO A 69 -12.72 3.38 -7.53
C PRO A 69 -14.16 2.86 -7.63
N ASP A 70 -14.70 2.75 -8.83
CA ASP A 70 -16.07 2.31 -9.10
C ASP A 70 -16.14 0.85 -9.60
N GLY A 71 -15.00 0.15 -9.67
CA GLY A 71 -14.95 -1.18 -10.27
C GLY A 71 -13.70 -1.99 -9.94
N TYR A 72 -13.54 -3.08 -10.67
CA TYR A 72 -12.38 -3.94 -10.50
C TYR A 72 -11.10 -3.30 -11.03
N THR A 73 -10.04 -3.33 -10.23
CA THR A 73 -8.71 -2.88 -10.64
C THR A 73 -7.85 -4.09 -11.02
N ALA A 74 -7.53 -4.23 -12.31
CA ALA A 74 -6.74 -5.34 -12.84
C ALA A 74 -5.27 -4.93 -12.99
N VAL A 75 -4.45 -5.27 -12.02
CA VAL A 75 -3.01 -4.95 -11.99
C VAL A 75 -2.24 -5.94 -12.86
N PRO A 76 -1.53 -5.48 -13.91
CA PRO A 76 -0.64 -6.35 -14.66
C PRO A 76 0.62 -6.67 -13.86
N VAL A 77 1.05 -7.92 -13.87
CA VAL A 77 2.24 -8.39 -13.15
C VAL A 77 3.12 -9.17 -14.13
N MET A 78 4.25 -8.55 -14.52
CA MET A 78 5.13 -9.07 -15.56
C MET A 78 6.07 -10.16 -15.04
N GLY A 79 6.16 -11.24 -15.79
CA GLY A 79 7.11 -12.32 -15.57
C GLY A 79 8.38 -12.19 -16.40
N ILE A 80 9.39 -12.99 -16.06
CA ILE A 80 10.65 -13.02 -16.80
C ILE A 80 10.39 -13.40 -18.26
N GLU A 81 11.16 -12.80 -19.15
CA GLU A 81 11.18 -13.11 -20.56
C GLU A 81 12.65 -13.31 -20.99
N ASP A 82 13.10 -14.56 -20.91
CA ASP A 82 14.48 -14.96 -21.22
C ASP A 82 15.55 -14.04 -20.58
N ALA A 83 16.50 -13.55 -21.36
CA ALA A 83 17.55 -12.66 -20.90
C ALA A 83 17.15 -11.17 -20.84
N LEU A 84 15.91 -10.80 -21.27
CA LEU A 84 15.49 -9.41 -21.38
C LEU A 84 15.12 -8.82 -20.01
N TYR A 85 14.37 -9.58 -19.19
CA TYR A 85 13.90 -9.11 -17.89
C TYR A 85 14.15 -10.17 -16.80
N PRO A 86 15.42 -10.46 -16.46
CA PRO A 86 15.81 -11.61 -15.63
C PRO A 86 15.40 -11.49 -14.17
N ASN A 87 14.92 -10.31 -13.74
CA ASN A 87 14.52 -10.07 -12.35
C ASN A 87 13.01 -9.92 -12.19
N TYR A 88 12.23 -10.18 -13.24
CA TYR A 88 10.77 -10.18 -13.18
C TYR A 88 10.24 -11.43 -12.48
N MET A 89 8.91 -11.56 -12.35
CA MET A 89 8.30 -12.67 -11.63
C MET A 89 8.65 -14.02 -12.26
N GLU A 90 8.90 -14.98 -11.41
CA GLU A 90 9.06 -16.40 -11.75
C GLU A 90 7.92 -17.20 -11.15
N GLU A 91 7.72 -18.41 -11.64
CA GLU A 91 6.71 -19.33 -11.13
C GLU A 91 6.85 -19.55 -9.61
N GLY A 92 5.78 -19.25 -8.87
CA GLY A 92 5.75 -19.36 -7.42
C GLY A 92 6.20 -18.14 -6.64
N ASP A 93 6.70 -17.08 -7.30
CA ASP A 93 6.98 -15.80 -6.63
C ASP A 93 5.69 -15.15 -6.12
N ILE A 94 5.74 -14.53 -4.95
CA ILE A 94 4.61 -13.80 -4.39
C ILE A 94 4.83 -12.30 -4.60
N PRO A 95 3.98 -11.61 -5.39
CA PRO A 95 4.09 -10.18 -5.59
C PRO A 95 3.73 -9.41 -4.32
N ASN A 96 4.39 -8.27 -4.11
CA ASN A 96 3.96 -7.26 -3.15
C ASN A 96 3.23 -6.16 -3.89
N PHE A 97 2.17 -5.62 -3.29
CA PHE A 97 1.44 -4.49 -3.86
C PHE A 97 1.58 -3.26 -2.99
N LYS A 98 1.69 -2.11 -3.66
CA LYS A 98 1.71 -0.80 -3.03
C LYS A 98 0.74 0.11 -3.75
N ILE A 99 0.09 0.98 -2.99
CA ILE A 99 -0.73 2.06 -3.52
C ILE A 99 -0.01 3.39 -3.30
N TYR A 100 -0.08 4.26 -4.26
CA TYR A 100 0.28 5.66 -4.14
C TYR A 100 -0.98 6.49 -4.06
N ASP A 101 -1.17 7.15 -2.94
CA ASP A 101 -2.22 8.14 -2.71
C ASP A 101 -1.78 9.47 -3.29
N HIS A 102 -2.45 9.89 -4.35
CA HIS A 102 -2.14 11.14 -5.02
C HIS A 102 -2.46 12.36 -4.14
N SER A 103 -3.50 12.29 -3.34
CA SER A 103 -3.97 13.41 -2.51
C SER A 103 -3.00 13.71 -1.36
N GLU A 104 -2.46 12.68 -0.73
CA GLU A 104 -1.53 12.77 0.39
C GLU A 104 -0.06 12.70 -0.05
N ASN A 105 0.21 12.42 -1.34
CA ASN A 105 1.53 12.20 -1.90
C ASN A 105 2.34 11.17 -1.09
N ASN A 106 1.72 10.04 -0.77
CA ASN A 106 2.26 9.02 0.11
C ASN A 106 2.08 7.61 -0.47
N PHE A 107 2.88 6.66 0.05
CA PHE A 107 2.88 5.27 -0.38
C PHE A 107 2.43 4.37 0.78
N PHE A 108 1.55 3.43 0.47
CA PHE A 108 1.07 2.42 1.41
C PHE A 108 1.28 1.02 0.83
N SER A 109 1.65 0.08 1.68
CA SER A 109 1.63 -1.34 1.30
C SER A 109 0.21 -1.87 1.43
N LEU A 110 -0.15 -2.86 0.61
CA LEU A 110 -1.42 -3.56 0.70
C LEU A 110 -1.26 -4.89 1.43
N ASN A 111 -2.24 -5.22 2.27
CA ASN A 111 -2.40 -6.56 2.83
C ASN A 111 -3.34 -7.37 1.93
N SER A 112 -3.02 -8.65 1.74
CA SER A 112 -3.98 -9.56 1.15
C SER A 112 -5.17 -9.79 2.09
N PRO A 113 -6.41 -9.76 1.59
CA PRO A 113 -7.59 -10.12 2.36
C PRO A 113 -7.66 -11.64 2.64
N ILE A 114 -6.87 -12.44 1.92
CA ILE A 114 -6.83 -13.91 2.01
C ILE A 114 -5.55 -14.31 2.75
N ASP A 115 -5.66 -14.81 3.98
CA ASP A 115 -4.56 -15.37 4.79
C ASP A 115 -3.29 -14.48 4.91
N ASN A 116 -3.42 -13.15 4.67
CA ASN A 116 -2.35 -12.15 4.63
C ASN A 116 -1.27 -12.39 3.55
N GLU A 117 -1.53 -13.21 2.56
CA GLU A 117 -0.60 -13.49 1.48
C GLU A 117 -1.32 -13.48 0.14
N PHE A 118 -0.74 -12.82 -0.87
CA PHE A 118 -1.29 -12.84 -2.22
C PHE A 118 -0.99 -14.19 -2.89
N PRO A 119 -1.84 -14.64 -3.84
CA PRO A 119 -1.55 -15.85 -4.60
C PRO A 119 -0.17 -15.82 -5.26
N PRO A 120 0.57 -16.94 -5.28
CA PRO A 120 1.84 -17.01 -5.99
C PRO A 120 1.63 -16.81 -7.49
N TRP A 121 2.56 -16.09 -8.11
CA TRP A 121 2.51 -15.79 -9.53
C TRP A 121 2.70 -17.05 -10.38
N SER A 122 1.92 -17.15 -11.44
CA SER A 122 2.03 -18.15 -12.49
C SER A 122 1.71 -17.51 -13.82
N GLU A 123 2.36 -17.95 -14.90
CA GLU A 123 2.24 -17.35 -16.21
C GLU A 123 0.83 -17.46 -16.78
N ASN A 124 0.33 -16.36 -17.36
CA ASN A 124 -0.97 -16.24 -18.02
C ASN A 124 -2.20 -16.53 -17.14
N GLU A 125 -2.07 -16.32 -15.82
CA GLU A 125 -3.15 -16.52 -14.88
C GLU A 125 -3.89 -15.20 -14.54
N TYR A 126 -5.11 -15.37 -14.03
CA TYR A 126 -5.96 -14.30 -13.53
C TYR A 126 -6.34 -14.62 -12.09
N TYR A 127 -5.87 -13.79 -11.16
CA TYR A 127 -6.16 -13.94 -9.74
C TYR A 127 -7.21 -12.92 -9.32
N ILE A 128 -8.38 -13.38 -8.90
CA ILE A 128 -9.39 -12.51 -8.32
C ILE A 128 -9.09 -12.40 -6.82
N ILE A 129 -8.85 -11.18 -6.37
CA ILE A 129 -8.64 -10.86 -4.96
C ILE A 129 -10.00 -10.43 -4.40
N ASP A 130 -10.76 -11.43 -3.92
CA ASP A 130 -12.10 -11.23 -3.39
C ASP A 130 -12.08 -10.45 -2.08
N GLY A 131 -13.06 -9.56 -1.93
CA GLY A 131 -13.25 -8.73 -0.75
C GLY A 131 -12.39 -7.48 -0.72
N THR A 132 -12.55 -6.70 0.34
CA THR A 132 -11.87 -5.41 0.47
C THR A 132 -10.41 -5.60 0.86
N THR A 133 -9.51 -5.03 0.06
CA THR A 133 -8.07 -4.98 0.32
C THR A 133 -7.72 -3.64 0.95
N PHE A 134 -7.17 -3.64 2.17
CA PHE A 134 -6.82 -2.42 2.87
C PHE A 134 -5.35 -2.04 2.71
N ALA A 135 -5.09 -0.74 2.53
CA ALA A 135 -3.76 -0.18 2.72
C ALA A 135 -3.33 -0.31 4.18
N ILE A 136 -2.05 -0.62 4.42
CA ILE A 136 -1.50 -0.69 5.76
C ILE A 136 -1.16 0.74 6.21
N VAL A 137 -1.94 1.28 7.13
CA VAL A 137 -1.68 2.57 7.77
C VAL A 137 -1.14 2.32 9.17
N TYR A 138 0.15 2.63 9.37
CA TYR A 138 0.81 2.49 10.66
C TYR A 138 0.53 3.69 11.56
N GLY A 139 0.43 3.44 12.86
CA GLY A 139 0.24 4.47 13.88
C GLY A 139 -0.26 3.89 15.19
N CYS A 140 -0.46 4.74 16.19
CA CYS A 140 -1.07 4.32 17.44
C CYS A 140 -2.53 3.96 17.26
N THR A 141 -2.90 2.70 17.52
CA THR A 141 -4.27 2.17 17.43
C THR A 141 -5.05 2.19 18.76
N ASN A 142 -4.41 2.61 19.86
CA ASN A 142 -5.05 2.72 21.16
C ASN A 142 -5.83 4.03 21.28
N SER A 143 -7.15 3.96 21.31
CA SER A 143 -8.04 5.14 21.42
C SER A 143 -7.90 5.93 22.72
N GLU A 144 -7.24 5.37 23.75
CA GLU A 144 -6.96 6.06 25.02
C GLU A 144 -5.62 6.82 25.00
N ALA A 145 -4.77 6.55 24.00
CA ALA A 145 -3.50 7.22 23.82
C ALA A 145 -3.69 8.67 23.34
N CYS A 146 -2.83 9.56 23.82
CA CYS A 146 -2.91 10.99 23.47
C CYS A 146 -2.54 11.28 21.99
N ASN A 147 -1.80 10.35 21.35
CA ASN A 147 -1.43 10.41 19.94
C ASN A 147 -2.17 9.35 19.10
N PHE A 148 -3.38 8.95 19.53
CA PHE A 148 -4.21 8.03 18.75
C PHE A 148 -4.37 8.51 17.31
N ASN A 149 -4.14 7.60 16.35
CA ASN A 149 -4.38 7.84 14.95
C ASN A 149 -5.62 7.07 14.49
N GLU A 150 -6.71 7.78 14.25
CA GLU A 150 -7.99 7.17 13.84
C GLU A 150 -7.93 6.42 12.50
N TYR A 151 -6.91 6.68 11.68
CA TYR A 151 -6.70 6.04 10.38
C TYR A 151 -5.77 4.81 10.46
N ALA A 152 -5.08 4.61 11.58
CA ALA A 152 -4.17 3.48 11.74
C ALA A 152 -4.96 2.16 11.85
N ASN A 153 -4.58 1.20 11.01
CA ASN A 153 -5.06 -0.18 11.07
C ASN A 153 -3.95 -1.16 11.47
N SER A 154 -2.73 -0.66 11.69
CA SER A 154 -1.59 -1.43 12.16
C SER A 154 -0.83 -0.63 13.21
N ASP A 155 -0.78 -1.18 14.44
CA ASP A 155 -0.04 -0.54 15.54
C ASP A 155 1.47 -0.61 15.27
N ASP A 156 2.13 0.54 15.36
CA ASP A 156 3.58 0.68 15.18
C ASP A 156 4.35 0.81 16.50
N GLY A 157 3.64 0.71 17.63
CA GLY A 157 4.18 0.86 18.98
C GLY A 157 4.46 2.31 19.37
N SER A 158 3.95 3.29 18.61
CA SER A 158 4.16 4.72 18.86
C SER A 158 3.20 5.32 19.89
N CYS A 159 2.29 4.52 20.47
CA CYS A 159 1.31 5.01 21.44
C CYS A 159 1.99 5.69 22.63
N LEU A 160 1.49 6.86 22.97
CA LEU A 160 1.95 7.69 24.10
C LEU A 160 0.81 7.97 25.07
N ASP A 161 1.14 8.02 26.35
CA ASP A 161 0.21 8.48 27.39
C ASP A 161 0.48 9.94 27.74
N ASN A 162 -0.52 10.63 28.26
CA ASN A 162 -0.32 11.94 28.86
C ASN A 162 0.47 11.79 30.19
N ASP A 163 1.40 12.70 30.43
CA ASP A 163 2.01 12.84 31.73
C ASP A 163 1.06 13.54 32.74
N CYS A 164 1.50 13.76 33.96
CA CYS A 164 0.65 14.39 34.97
C CYS A 164 0.40 15.90 34.77
N LEU A 165 0.98 16.51 33.75
CA LEU A 165 0.70 17.87 33.26
C LEU A 165 -0.18 17.90 32.02
N ASP A 166 -0.74 16.73 31.60
CA ASP A 166 -1.49 16.55 30.39
C ASP A 166 -0.66 16.78 29.11
N GLU A 167 0.67 16.60 29.17
CA GLU A 167 1.55 16.67 28.01
C GLU A 167 1.73 15.28 27.39
N CYS A 168 1.40 15.13 26.10
CA CYS A 168 1.47 13.85 25.41
C CYS A 168 2.92 13.36 25.30
N GLY A 169 3.20 12.18 25.89
CA GLY A 169 4.56 11.62 25.95
C GLY A 169 5.52 12.43 26.82
N GLY A 170 5.01 13.29 27.70
CA GLY A 170 5.80 14.07 28.63
C GLY A 170 6.46 13.23 29.71
N ASP A 171 7.45 13.82 30.40
CA ASP A 171 8.25 13.16 31.43
C ASP A 171 7.85 13.57 32.89
N ALA A 172 6.80 14.37 33.04
CA ALA A 172 6.38 14.84 34.35
C ALA A 172 5.78 13.68 35.18
N VAL A 173 6.29 13.50 36.40
CA VAL A 173 5.86 12.44 37.32
C VAL A 173 5.23 13.03 38.58
N ILE A 174 4.30 12.30 39.17
CA ILE A 174 3.71 12.64 40.46
C ILE A 174 4.71 12.27 41.55
N ASP A 175 5.06 13.22 42.43
CA ASP A 175 5.92 12.99 43.58
C ASP A 175 5.21 12.22 44.72
N ASP A 176 5.95 11.89 45.81
CA ASP A 176 5.41 11.15 46.94
C ASP A 176 4.31 11.92 47.69
N CYS A 177 4.17 13.22 47.47
CA CYS A 177 3.14 14.09 48.04
C CYS A 177 1.91 14.21 47.12
N GLY A 178 1.92 13.60 45.95
CA GLY A 178 0.83 13.67 44.96
C GLY A 178 0.85 14.94 44.10
N ILE A 179 1.98 15.66 44.07
CA ILE A 179 2.14 16.88 43.25
C ILE A 179 2.86 16.53 41.96
N CYS A 180 2.28 16.94 40.83
CA CYS A 180 2.90 16.73 39.53
C CYS A 180 4.15 17.60 39.40
N ASN A 181 5.27 16.97 39.00
CA ASN A 181 6.58 17.58 38.81
C ASN A 181 7.10 18.34 40.04
N GLY A 182 6.67 17.94 41.26
CA GLY A 182 7.18 18.45 42.55
C GLY A 182 8.61 17.94 42.78
N GLY A 183 9.41 18.73 43.47
CA GLY A 183 10.76 18.29 43.89
C GLY A 183 10.67 17.54 45.24
N ASN A 184 11.16 16.31 45.31
CA ASN A 184 11.36 15.60 46.59
C ASN A 184 12.52 16.19 47.33
#